data_d533bff5c32b08f7c8813d11eaec497a
#
_entry.id   d533bff5c32b08f7c8813d11eaec497a
#
_cell.length_a   1.000
_cell.length_b   1.000
_cell.length_c   1.000
_cell.angle_alpha   90.00
_cell.angle_beta   90.00
_cell.angle_gamma   90.00
#
_symmetry.space_group_name_H-M   'P 1'
#
loop_
_entity.id
_entity.type
_entity.pdbx_description
1 polymer ?
#
loop_
_entity_poly.entity_id
_entity_poly.type
_entity_poly.pdbx_seq_one_letter_code
_entity_poly.pdbx_strand_id
1 'polypeptide(L)'
;MTVSKTVRGLLAVASAGLMALSLTACGGSTPGSTTSNGGAAKLTTIGFVAVGPEGDWRKANEQNMQDTFTKAAGFDLKYAPATNLDQKSQIDAFSSFVDSGVDVILLSATEGSGWEASLKKAQEAKIPVILIDRGIEPDTTSLYVTRIAPNNVNVAKGVADWAVKAMPNGGNYIVLEGPAGVGVVNERNKGFDSVFAGQSQWKKVGSQTANWKTDEGKSVTETLLKANKNNIQFIFAQNDEMGLGAIQAVQEAGLTPGKDVKIATIDGTKNAVQALADNKLSFVAEYNPLFGETALDAVKKTLAGEKLPAYIEVPSTTFDSPEAAKAALPNRKY
;
A
#
# COMPACT_ATOMS: atom_id res chain seq x y z
N MET A 1 -54.50 8.40 -30.07
CA MET A 1 -54.74 8.93 -31.42
C MET A 1 -53.45 8.73 -32.21
N THR A 2 -53.55 7.76 -33.01
CA THR A 2 -53.44 7.63 -34.48
C THR A 2 -51.99 7.72 -34.97
N VAL A 3 -51.38 6.59 -35.32
CA VAL A 3 -51.39 5.86 -36.63
C VAL A 3 -50.67 6.71 -37.72
N SER A 4 -49.71 6.25 -38.51
CA SER A 4 -49.68 5.12 -39.41
C SER A 4 -48.42 5.16 -40.28
N LYS A 5 -47.84 4.00 -40.54
CA LYS A 5 -47.65 3.26 -41.80
C LYS A 5 -46.64 3.81 -42.84
N THR A 6 -45.69 3.02 -43.13
CA THR A 6 -45.45 2.02 -44.21
C THR A 6 -45.10 2.58 -45.61
N VAL A 7 -44.12 1.96 -46.28
CA VAL A 7 -44.12 1.27 -47.57
C VAL A 7 -42.68 1.03 -48.00
N ARG A 8 -42.15 -0.18 -48.09
CA ARG A 8 -42.05 -1.22 -49.12
C ARG A 8 -41.48 -0.77 -50.50
N GLY A 9 -40.48 -1.45 -50.96
CA GLY A 9 -40.05 -1.50 -52.34
C GLY A 9 -38.91 -2.50 -52.57
N LEU A 10 -39.27 -3.71 -52.97
CA LEU A 10 -38.41 -4.72 -53.60
C LEU A 10 -37.97 -4.26 -55.01
N LEU A 11 -36.81 -4.74 -55.48
CA LEU A 11 -36.74 -5.49 -56.75
C LEU A 11 -35.32 -6.07 -56.97
N ALA A 12 -35.32 -7.34 -57.28
CA ALA A 12 -34.21 -8.17 -57.70
C ALA A 12 -34.04 -8.12 -59.21
N VAL A 13 -32.81 -8.31 -59.71
CA VAL A 13 -32.62 -9.02 -61.00
C VAL A 13 -31.27 -9.73 -60.97
N ALA A 14 -31.32 -10.99 -61.35
CA ALA A 14 -30.23 -11.92 -61.59
C ALA A 14 -29.76 -11.84 -63.02
N SER A 15 -28.49 -12.18 -63.29
CA SER A 15 -28.13 -12.84 -64.56
C SER A 15 -26.78 -13.58 -64.40
N ALA A 16 -26.84 -14.80 -64.90
CA ALA A 16 -25.80 -15.80 -64.95
C ALA A 16 -24.90 -15.62 -66.16
N GLY A 17 -23.71 -16.15 -66.12
CA GLY A 17 -22.81 -16.29 -67.28
C GLY A 17 -21.73 -17.34 -67.01
N LEU A 18 -21.79 -18.41 -67.78
CA LEU A 18 -21.02 -19.66 -67.73
C LEU A 18 -19.60 -19.57 -68.35
N MET A 19 -18.74 -20.48 -67.84
CA MET A 19 -17.68 -21.27 -68.47
C MET A 19 -16.42 -20.62 -69.06
N ALA A 20 -15.30 -21.12 -68.58
CA ALA A 20 -14.38 -21.94 -69.39
C ALA A 20 -13.29 -22.60 -68.52
N LEU A 21 -13.19 -23.93 -68.63
CA LEU A 21 -12.09 -24.77 -68.15
C LEU A 21 -10.82 -24.53 -68.98
N SER A 22 -9.66 -24.48 -68.32
CA SER A 22 -8.41 -24.95 -68.91
C SER A 22 -7.53 -25.58 -67.84
N LEU A 23 -7.37 -26.89 -67.90
CA LEU A 23 -6.33 -27.66 -67.19
C LEU A 23 -4.95 -27.35 -67.81
N THR A 24 -3.98 -27.02 -66.97
CA THR A 24 -2.58 -27.37 -67.21
C THR A 24 -1.93 -27.74 -65.90
N ALA A 25 -1.55 -29.02 -65.82
CA ALA A 25 -0.71 -29.56 -64.75
C ALA A 25 0.75 -29.16 -65.03
N CYS A 26 1.48 -28.75 -63.97
CA CYS A 26 2.85 -29.17 -63.68
C CYS A 26 3.37 -28.56 -62.38
N GLY A 27 3.75 -29.38 -61.50
CA GLY A 27 4.80 -29.46 -60.52
C GLY A 27 5.29 -28.19 -59.82
N GLY A 28 5.29 -28.21 -58.50
CA GLY A 28 6.14 -27.29 -57.75
C GLY A 28 5.63 -27.01 -56.35
N SER A 29 6.17 -27.72 -55.38
CA SER A 29 6.46 -27.29 -54.03
C SER A 29 5.39 -26.48 -53.29
N THR A 30 4.61 -27.13 -52.49
CA THR A 30 3.78 -26.52 -51.43
C THR A 30 4.65 -25.74 -50.44
N PRO A 31 4.46 -24.41 -50.28
CA PRO A 31 4.94 -23.75 -49.06
C PRO A 31 4.05 -24.24 -47.94
N GLY A 32 4.66 -24.98 -47.00
CA GLY A 32 4.00 -25.35 -45.73
C GLY A 32 3.40 -24.11 -45.11
N SER A 33 2.10 -24.11 -44.97
CA SER A 33 1.37 -23.20 -44.09
C SER A 33 1.84 -23.50 -42.68
N THR A 34 2.83 -22.75 -42.21
CA THR A 34 3.13 -22.66 -40.80
C THR A 34 1.92 -21.98 -40.14
N THR A 35 0.97 -22.77 -39.75
CA THR A 35 0.04 -22.39 -38.68
C THR A 35 0.92 -22.07 -37.47
N SER A 36 1.25 -20.81 -37.29
CA SER A 36 1.73 -20.31 -36.04
C SER A 36 0.60 -20.58 -35.03
N ASN A 37 0.70 -21.71 -34.33
CA ASN A 37 -0.01 -21.90 -33.09
C ASN A 37 0.46 -20.73 -32.20
N GLY A 38 -0.29 -19.65 -32.18
CA GLY A 38 -0.18 -18.61 -31.19
C GLY A 38 -0.59 -19.19 -29.84
N GLY A 39 0.27 -20.02 -29.27
CA GLY A 39 0.15 -20.41 -27.87
C GLY A 39 0.08 -19.12 -27.07
N ALA A 40 -1.00 -18.90 -26.33
CA ALA A 40 -1.10 -17.79 -25.40
C ALA A 40 0.20 -17.76 -24.57
N ALA A 41 0.89 -16.63 -24.56
CA ALA A 41 2.12 -16.48 -23.79
C ALA A 41 1.84 -16.92 -22.34
N LYS A 42 2.69 -17.80 -21.79
CA LYS A 42 2.51 -18.28 -20.41
C LYS A 42 2.60 -17.06 -19.49
N LEU A 43 1.54 -16.83 -18.71
CA LEU A 43 1.53 -15.77 -17.72
C LEU A 43 2.48 -16.11 -16.56
N THR A 44 3.17 -15.10 -16.05
CA THR A 44 3.93 -15.20 -14.80
C THR A 44 2.96 -15.24 -13.63
N THR A 45 3.03 -16.28 -12.82
CA THR A 45 2.13 -16.47 -11.67
C THR A 45 2.73 -15.83 -10.44
N ILE A 46 2.01 -14.87 -9.86
CA ILE A 46 2.41 -14.15 -8.63
C ILE A 46 1.49 -14.56 -7.48
N GLY A 47 2.05 -15.06 -6.40
CA GLY A 47 1.35 -15.24 -5.14
C GLY A 47 1.48 -13.98 -4.28
N PHE A 48 0.39 -13.26 -4.02
CA PHE A 48 0.41 -12.10 -3.12
C PHE A 48 -0.26 -12.45 -1.79
N VAL A 49 0.58 -12.70 -0.78
CA VAL A 49 0.16 -12.88 0.62
C VAL A 49 0.05 -11.50 1.24
N ALA A 50 -1.19 -11.04 1.40
CA ALA A 50 -1.51 -9.65 1.75
C ALA A 50 -2.06 -9.54 3.18
N VAL A 51 -2.01 -8.34 3.77
CA VAL A 51 -2.52 -8.06 5.12
C VAL A 51 -4.05 -8.11 5.16
N GLY A 52 -4.72 -7.63 4.09
CA GLY A 52 -6.17 -7.50 4.05
C GLY A 52 -6.67 -6.17 4.65
N PRO A 53 -7.95 -6.05 5.00
CA PRO A 53 -8.59 -4.79 5.34
C PRO A 53 -8.07 -4.22 6.68
N GLU A 54 -7.22 -3.19 6.61
CA GLU A 54 -6.60 -2.54 7.77
C GLU A 54 -6.70 -1.00 7.73
N GLY A 55 -7.49 -0.43 6.85
CA GLY A 55 -7.64 1.01 6.68
C GLY A 55 -7.48 1.48 5.23
N ASP A 56 -7.63 2.79 5.02
CA ASP A 56 -7.64 3.39 3.67
C ASP A 56 -6.27 3.25 2.97
N TRP A 57 -5.18 3.45 3.72
CA TRP A 57 -3.83 3.27 3.18
C TRP A 57 -3.60 1.85 2.66
N ARG A 58 -3.94 0.84 3.48
CA ARG A 58 -3.76 -0.58 3.11
C ARG A 58 -4.59 -0.94 1.89
N LYS A 59 -5.84 -0.48 1.85
CA LYS A 59 -6.73 -0.67 0.70
C LYS A 59 -6.11 -0.09 -0.58
N ALA A 60 -5.56 1.11 -0.52
CA ALA A 60 -4.90 1.74 -1.67
C ALA A 60 -3.65 0.97 -2.11
N ASN A 61 -2.83 0.49 -1.17
CA ASN A 61 -1.63 -0.29 -1.45
C ASN A 61 -1.97 -1.61 -2.16
N GLU A 62 -2.89 -2.39 -1.58
CA GLU A 62 -3.25 -3.69 -2.14
C GLU A 62 -4.00 -3.56 -3.47
N GLN A 63 -4.85 -2.54 -3.64
CA GLN A 63 -5.50 -2.25 -4.91
C GLN A 63 -4.46 -1.88 -6.00
N ASN A 64 -3.48 -1.03 -5.67
CA ASN A 64 -2.42 -0.66 -6.60
C ASN A 64 -1.59 -1.88 -7.05
N MET A 65 -1.33 -2.83 -6.14
CA MET A 65 -0.67 -4.09 -6.50
C MET A 65 -1.53 -4.92 -7.47
N GLN A 66 -2.84 -5.05 -7.21
CA GLN A 66 -3.77 -5.78 -8.07
C GLN A 66 -3.92 -5.12 -9.44
N ASP A 67 -3.99 -3.79 -9.50
CA ASP A 67 -4.08 -3.04 -10.76
C ASP A 67 -2.81 -3.15 -11.61
N THR A 68 -1.66 -3.42 -10.97
CA THR A 68 -0.36 -3.55 -11.63
C THR A 68 -0.14 -4.96 -12.20
N PHE A 69 -0.40 -6.00 -11.41
CA PHE A 69 -0.13 -7.38 -11.82
C PHE A 69 -1.33 -8.03 -12.50
N THR A 70 -1.71 -7.49 -13.66
CA THR A 70 -2.86 -7.94 -14.45
C THR A 70 -2.49 -8.96 -15.53
N LYS A 71 -3.47 -9.71 -16.02
CA LYS A 71 -3.26 -10.61 -17.17
C LYS A 71 -2.84 -9.86 -18.42
N ALA A 72 -3.35 -8.66 -18.63
CA ALA A 72 -2.94 -7.79 -19.74
C ALA A 72 -1.48 -7.36 -19.65
N ALA A 73 -0.94 -7.24 -18.44
CA ALA A 73 0.48 -6.99 -18.17
C ALA A 73 1.37 -8.26 -18.20
N GLY A 74 0.79 -9.43 -18.46
CA GLY A 74 1.50 -10.71 -18.52
C GLY A 74 1.55 -11.50 -17.22
N PHE A 75 0.72 -11.16 -16.23
CA PHE A 75 0.74 -11.77 -14.90
C PHE A 75 -0.60 -12.44 -14.55
N ASP A 76 -0.51 -13.52 -13.77
CA ASP A 76 -1.65 -14.16 -13.13
C ASP A 76 -1.51 -14.00 -11.60
N LEU A 77 -2.07 -12.91 -11.06
CA LEU A 77 -2.00 -12.60 -9.65
C LEU A 77 -2.97 -13.46 -8.84
N LYS A 78 -2.43 -14.19 -7.88
CA LYS A 78 -3.17 -14.93 -6.85
C LYS A 78 -3.16 -14.11 -5.57
N TYR A 79 -4.20 -13.30 -5.34
CA TYR A 79 -4.32 -12.44 -4.18
C TYR A 79 -4.93 -13.21 -3.00
N ALA A 80 -4.22 -13.23 -1.87
CA ALA A 80 -4.62 -13.91 -0.64
C ALA A 80 -4.48 -12.98 0.57
N PRO A 81 -5.50 -12.19 0.90
CA PRO A 81 -5.52 -11.36 2.09
C PRO A 81 -5.67 -12.22 3.35
N ALA A 82 -5.07 -11.79 4.47
CA ALA A 82 -5.24 -12.44 5.74
C ALA A 82 -6.71 -12.43 6.19
N THR A 83 -7.20 -13.55 6.67
CA THR A 83 -8.52 -13.64 7.27
C THR A 83 -8.49 -12.99 8.67
N ASN A 84 -9.26 -11.92 8.87
CA ASN A 84 -9.30 -11.18 10.14
C ASN A 84 -7.91 -10.73 10.65
N LEU A 85 -7.00 -10.40 9.74
CA LEU A 85 -5.61 -10.02 10.05
C LEU A 85 -4.80 -11.14 10.74
N ASP A 86 -5.24 -12.40 10.63
CA ASP A 86 -4.61 -13.54 11.28
C ASP A 86 -3.39 -14.04 10.50
N GLN A 87 -2.22 -14.09 11.16
CA GLN A 87 -0.98 -14.54 10.56
C GLN A 87 -1.03 -16.01 10.10
N LYS A 88 -1.76 -16.88 10.85
CA LYS A 88 -1.86 -18.29 10.46
C LYS A 88 -2.45 -18.41 9.06
N SER A 89 -3.48 -17.63 8.74
CA SER A 89 -4.08 -17.63 7.40
C SER A 89 -3.11 -17.20 6.31
N GLN A 90 -2.20 -16.27 6.62
CA GLN A 90 -1.11 -15.88 5.71
C GLN A 90 -0.10 -17.02 5.50
N ILE A 91 0.31 -17.70 6.56
CA ILE A 91 1.24 -18.86 6.50
C ILE A 91 0.63 -19.99 5.66
N ASP A 92 -0.66 -20.26 5.83
CA ASP A 92 -1.37 -21.27 5.06
C ASP A 92 -1.44 -20.90 3.56
N ALA A 93 -1.75 -19.63 3.25
CA ALA A 93 -1.74 -19.12 1.87
C ALA A 93 -0.32 -19.15 1.25
N PHE A 94 0.68 -18.72 1.99
CA PHE A 94 2.08 -18.77 1.57
C PHE A 94 2.51 -20.21 1.23
N SER A 95 2.20 -21.16 2.12
CA SER A 95 2.50 -22.58 1.88
C SER A 95 1.81 -23.11 0.63
N SER A 96 0.53 -22.76 0.43
CA SER A 96 -0.23 -23.12 -0.78
C SER A 96 0.40 -22.57 -2.06
N PHE A 97 0.92 -21.34 -2.03
CA PHE A 97 1.64 -20.76 -3.16
C PHE A 97 2.96 -21.49 -3.45
N VAL A 98 3.71 -21.86 -2.42
CA VAL A 98 4.91 -22.68 -2.61
C VAL A 98 4.57 -24.05 -3.20
N ASP A 99 3.56 -24.73 -2.67
CA ASP A 99 3.15 -26.05 -3.12
C ASP A 99 2.57 -26.05 -4.55
N SER A 100 1.93 -24.94 -4.97
CA SER A 100 1.44 -24.76 -6.34
C SER A 100 2.50 -24.30 -7.34
N GLY A 101 3.71 -23.97 -6.88
CA GLY A 101 4.81 -23.57 -7.74
C GLY A 101 4.60 -22.23 -8.45
N VAL A 102 4.18 -21.19 -7.73
CA VAL A 102 4.12 -19.83 -8.28
C VAL A 102 5.52 -19.33 -8.66
N ASP A 103 5.62 -18.42 -9.62
CA ASP A 103 6.93 -17.92 -10.09
C ASP A 103 7.57 -16.93 -9.09
N VAL A 104 6.78 -16.18 -8.32
CA VAL A 104 7.24 -15.22 -7.28
C VAL A 104 6.19 -15.13 -6.17
N ILE A 105 6.62 -14.95 -4.93
CA ILE A 105 5.74 -14.58 -3.81
C ILE A 105 6.01 -13.14 -3.40
N LEU A 106 4.96 -12.33 -3.33
CA LEU A 106 4.93 -11.03 -2.67
C LEU A 106 4.35 -11.23 -1.28
N LEU A 107 5.05 -10.76 -0.24
CA LEU A 107 4.63 -10.95 1.15
C LEU A 107 4.53 -9.59 1.86
N SER A 108 3.33 -9.26 2.35
CA SER A 108 3.10 -8.20 3.32
C SER A 108 2.63 -8.84 4.63
N ALA A 109 3.53 -8.97 5.60
CA ALA A 109 3.28 -9.73 6.82
C ALA A 109 2.34 -9.00 7.80
N THR A 110 1.37 -9.68 8.39
CA THR A 110 0.57 -9.13 9.50
C THR A 110 1.42 -8.95 10.75
N GLU A 111 2.23 -9.95 11.07
CA GLU A 111 3.22 -9.94 12.15
C GLU A 111 4.61 -10.19 11.59
N GLY A 112 5.64 -9.56 12.18
CA GLY A 112 7.01 -9.71 11.70
C GLY A 112 7.63 -11.07 12.00
N SER A 113 7.30 -11.67 13.14
CA SER A 113 7.88 -12.94 13.60
C SER A 113 7.24 -14.17 12.97
N GLY A 114 7.91 -15.32 13.05
CA GLY A 114 7.33 -16.62 12.67
C GLY A 114 7.45 -17.00 11.18
N TRP A 115 8.11 -16.20 10.36
CA TRP A 115 8.20 -16.44 8.90
C TRP A 115 9.35 -17.34 8.45
N GLU A 116 10.34 -17.59 9.32
CA GLU A 116 11.58 -18.28 8.92
C GLU A 116 11.34 -19.64 8.25
N ALA A 117 10.44 -20.46 8.79
CA ALA A 117 10.15 -21.79 8.23
C ALA A 117 9.49 -21.68 6.83
N SER A 118 8.54 -20.76 6.66
CA SER A 118 7.87 -20.51 5.39
C SER A 118 8.85 -19.99 4.32
N LEU A 119 9.72 -19.07 4.68
CA LEU A 119 10.73 -18.51 3.78
C LEU A 119 11.78 -19.57 3.37
N LYS A 120 12.23 -20.42 4.30
CA LYS A 120 13.10 -21.56 3.97
C LYS A 120 12.43 -22.53 3.00
N LYS A 121 11.14 -22.84 3.19
CA LYS A 121 10.36 -23.67 2.26
C LYS A 121 10.33 -23.06 0.85
N ALA A 122 10.12 -21.75 0.73
CA ALA A 122 10.16 -21.07 -0.56
C ALA A 122 11.57 -21.12 -1.20
N GLN A 123 12.61 -20.91 -0.38
CA GLN A 123 14.00 -20.98 -0.84
C GLN A 123 14.36 -22.38 -1.36
N GLU A 124 13.97 -23.46 -0.66
CA GLU A 124 14.15 -24.84 -1.09
C GLU A 124 13.42 -25.13 -2.42
N ALA A 125 12.22 -24.56 -2.58
CA ALA A 125 11.45 -24.63 -3.82
C ALA A 125 11.99 -23.69 -4.93
N LYS A 126 13.00 -22.88 -4.64
CA LYS A 126 13.58 -21.85 -5.53
C LYS A 126 12.57 -20.80 -5.98
N ILE A 127 11.60 -20.50 -5.14
CA ILE A 127 10.61 -19.45 -5.37
C ILE A 127 11.08 -18.17 -4.66
N PRO A 128 11.42 -17.10 -5.40
CA PRO A 128 11.84 -15.84 -4.81
C PRO A 128 10.69 -15.17 -4.05
N VAL A 129 11.03 -14.58 -2.90
CA VAL A 129 10.11 -13.82 -2.07
C VAL A 129 10.51 -12.36 -2.05
N ILE A 130 9.59 -11.44 -2.29
CA ILE A 130 9.77 -9.99 -2.17
C ILE A 130 8.85 -9.50 -1.05
N LEU A 131 9.41 -8.81 -0.07
CA LEU A 131 8.64 -8.22 1.02
C LEU A 131 8.04 -6.88 0.56
N ILE A 132 6.76 -6.69 0.84
CA ILE A 132 5.99 -5.50 0.52
C ILE A 132 5.61 -4.81 1.84
N ASP A 133 6.00 -3.53 2.00
CA ASP A 133 5.74 -2.72 3.17
C ASP A 133 6.44 -3.26 4.43
N ARG A 134 5.87 -4.24 5.09
CA ARG A 134 6.34 -4.75 6.38
C ARG A 134 7.55 -5.67 6.24
N GLY A 135 8.52 -5.48 7.14
CA GLY A 135 9.64 -6.39 7.31
C GLY A 135 9.27 -7.61 8.16
N ILE A 136 10.24 -8.51 8.28
CA ILE A 136 10.15 -9.70 9.14
C ILE A 136 11.15 -9.62 10.28
N GLU A 137 10.91 -10.37 11.36
CA GLU A 137 11.80 -10.46 12.54
C GLU A 137 12.07 -11.94 12.88
N PRO A 138 13.36 -12.34 13.02
CA PRO A 138 14.53 -11.55 12.71
C PRO A 138 14.63 -11.19 11.22
N ASP A 139 15.26 -10.05 10.90
CA ASP A 139 15.49 -9.62 9.51
C ASP A 139 16.55 -10.51 8.84
N THR A 140 16.10 -11.60 8.25
CA THR A 140 16.96 -12.60 7.61
C THR A 140 17.03 -12.35 6.11
N THR A 141 17.82 -11.35 5.70
CA THR A 141 17.97 -10.91 4.29
C THR A 141 18.42 -12.00 3.31
N SER A 142 18.92 -13.14 3.80
CA SER A 142 19.25 -14.30 2.95
C SER A 142 18.05 -15.14 2.52
N LEU A 143 16.86 -14.90 3.10
CA LEU A 143 15.64 -15.68 2.84
C LEU A 143 14.64 -14.95 1.93
N TYR A 144 14.92 -13.72 1.54
CA TYR A 144 14.09 -12.95 0.59
C TYR A 144 14.98 -12.11 -0.32
N VAL A 145 14.41 -11.62 -1.43
CA VAL A 145 15.16 -10.89 -2.46
C VAL A 145 15.38 -9.43 -2.06
N THR A 146 14.30 -8.75 -1.67
CA THR A 146 14.30 -7.33 -1.30
C THR A 146 13.04 -7.00 -0.49
N ARG A 147 13.07 -5.90 0.28
CA ARG A 147 11.90 -5.26 0.87
C ARG A 147 11.61 -3.95 0.13
N ILE A 148 10.36 -3.73 -0.27
CA ILE A 148 9.89 -2.51 -0.94
C ILE A 148 8.97 -1.77 0.01
N ALA A 149 9.37 -0.58 0.45
CA ALA A 149 8.60 0.27 1.36
C ALA A 149 9.14 1.70 1.41
N PRO A 150 8.37 2.71 1.81
CA PRO A 150 8.93 3.94 2.32
C PRO A 150 9.71 3.71 3.62
N ASN A 151 10.65 4.60 3.92
CA ASN A 151 11.49 4.45 5.11
C ASN A 151 10.77 4.99 6.37
N ASN A 152 10.18 4.10 7.16
CA ASN A 152 9.44 4.43 8.38
C ASN A 152 10.26 5.27 9.38
N VAL A 153 11.56 4.98 9.52
CA VAL A 153 12.45 5.74 10.41
C VAL A 153 12.56 7.19 9.94
N ASN A 154 12.81 7.39 8.63
CA ASN A 154 12.94 8.73 8.06
C ASN A 154 11.61 9.49 8.05
N VAL A 155 10.51 8.83 7.75
CA VAL A 155 9.17 9.44 7.75
C VAL A 155 8.80 9.93 9.15
N ALA A 156 8.97 9.10 10.18
CA ALA A 156 8.68 9.49 11.56
C ALA A 156 9.69 10.52 12.12
N LYS A 157 10.95 10.44 11.70
CA LYS A 157 11.95 11.49 11.99
C LYS A 157 11.49 12.83 11.41
N GLY A 158 10.95 12.85 10.20
CA GLY A 158 10.40 14.06 9.57
C GLY A 158 9.26 14.69 10.37
N VAL A 159 8.38 13.87 10.98
CA VAL A 159 7.34 14.37 11.92
C VAL A 159 7.99 15.05 13.13
N ALA A 160 9.00 14.42 13.72
CA ALA A 160 9.68 14.94 14.91
C ALA A 160 10.45 16.23 14.60
N ASP A 161 11.19 16.28 13.49
CA ASP A 161 11.92 17.48 13.03
C ASP A 161 10.96 18.66 12.79
N TRP A 162 9.80 18.39 12.17
CA TRP A 162 8.75 19.40 12.00
C TRP A 162 8.23 19.90 13.36
N ALA A 163 7.91 18.98 14.29
CA ALA A 163 7.37 19.37 15.59
C ALA A 163 8.34 20.27 16.37
N VAL A 164 9.63 19.92 16.42
CA VAL A 164 10.66 20.74 17.08
C VAL A 164 10.78 22.12 16.44
N LYS A 165 10.71 22.21 15.11
CA LYS A 165 10.77 23.48 14.37
C LYS A 165 9.50 24.32 14.56
N ALA A 166 8.33 23.71 14.50
CA ALA A 166 7.03 24.39 14.62
C ALA A 166 6.71 24.84 16.05
N MET A 167 7.28 24.14 17.05
CA MET A 167 7.02 24.35 18.47
C MET A 167 8.33 24.46 19.26
N PRO A 168 9.13 25.52 19.07
CA PRO A 168 10.48 25.65 19.65
C PRO A 168 10.48 25.68 21.18
N ASN A 169 9.37 26.06 21.81
CA ASN A 169 9.22 26.06 23.26
C ASN A 169 8.90 24.67 23.84
N GLY A 170 8.69 23.65 22.96
CA GLY A 170 8.34 22.31 23.37
C GLY A 170 6.92 22.17 23.96
N GLY A 171 6.75 21.23 24.86
CA GLY A 171 5.49 20.95 25.53
C GLY A 171 5.31 19.48 25.90
N ASN A 172 4.17 19.19 26.50
CA ASN A 172 3.76 17.80 26.73
C ASN A 172 3.25 17.18 25.44
N TYR A 173 3.65 15.95 25.16
CA TYR A 173 3.16 15.22 24.01
C TYR A 173 2.77 13.77 24.33
N ILE A 174 1.89 13.23 23.49
CA ILE A 174 1.51 11.82 23.49
C ILE A 174 1.78 11.21 22.14
N VAL A 175 1.91 9.88 22.13
CA VAL A 175 2.04 9.06 20.92
C VAL A 175 0.89 8.06 20.86
N LEU A 176 0.17 8.04 19.74
CA LEU A 176 -0.80 7.00 19.40
C LEU A 176 -0.09 5.99 18.51
N GLU A 177 0.09 4.79 19.03
CA GLU A 177 0.86 3.75 18.37
C GLU A 177 -0.05 2.78 17.61
N GLY A 178 0.50 2.15 16.57
CA GLY A 178 -0.13 1.01 15.92
C GLY A 178 -0.16 -0.25 16.81
N PRO A 179 -0.57 -1.40 16.25
CA PRO A 179 -0.64 -2.66 17.00
C PRO A 179 0.73 -3.07 17.55
N ALA A 180 0.76 -3.58 18.76
CA ALA A 180 1.97 -4.12 19.35
C ALA A 180 2.52 -5.30 18.52
N GLY A 181 3.85 -5.41 18.42
CA GLY A 181 4.51 -6.50 17.67
C GLY A 181 4.65 -6.23 16.16
N VAL A 182 4.12 -5.13 15.64
CA VAL A 182 4.31 -4.73 14.24
C VAL A 182 5.61 -3.94 14.09
N GLY A 183 6.54 -4.41 13.25
CA GLY A 183 7.85 -3.78 13.06
C GLY A 183 7.79 -2.29 12.65
N VAL A 184 6.77 -1.90 11.88
CA VAL A 184 6.49 -0.51 11.50
C VAL A 184 6.37 0.42 12.71
N VAL A 185 5.72 -0.03 13.80
CA VAL A 185 5.59 0.74 15.05
C VAL A 185 6.96 1.02 15.65
N ASN A 186 7.82 -0.01 15.72
CA ASN A 186 9.17 0.12 16.26
C ASN A 186 10.05 1.03 15.38
N GLU A 187 9.94 0.92 14.06
CA GLU A 187 10.66 1.78 13.10
C GLU A 187 10.23 3.25 13.25
N ARG A 188 8.91 3.53 13.37
CA ARG A 188 8.36 4.87 13.58
C ARG A 188 8.77 5.44 14.95
N ASN A 189 8.70 4.65 16.02
CA ASN A 189 9.20 5.05 17.34
C ASN A 189 10.69 5.40 17.30
N LYS A 190 11.52 4.54 16.69
CA LYS A 190 12.95 4.79 16.54
C LYS A 190 13.25 6.11 15.85
N GLY A 191 12.55 6.40 14.73
CA GLY A 191 12.73 7.63 13.97
C GLY A 191 12.34 8.86 14.80
N PHE A 192 11.15 8.83 15.40
CA PHE A 192 10.62 9.92 16.20
C PHE A 192 11.47 10.19 17.46
N ASP A 193 11.73 9.18 18.26
CA ASP A 193 12.48 9.30 19.51
C ASP A 193 13.94 9.75 19.28
N SER A 194 14.53 9.45 18.11
CA SER A 194 15.89 9.89 17.77
C SER A 194 16.06 11.41 17.80
N VAL A 195 15.00 12.17 17.49
CA VAL A 195 15.00 13.64 17.53
C VAL A 195 14.68 14.15 18.92
N PHE A 196 13.70 13.53 19.58
CA PHE A 196 13.21 14.00 20.88
C PHE A 196 14.15 13.67 22.05
N ALA A 197 15.02 12.68 21.93
CA ALA A 197 15.96 12.27 22.99
C ALA A 197 16.87 13.39 23.51
N GLY A 198 17.15 14.41 22.68
CA GLY A 198 17.98 15.58 23.08
C GLY A 198 17.18 16.84 23.43
N GLN A 199 15.85 16.80 23.47
CA GLN A 199 14.96 17.95 23.54
C GLN A 199 14.36 18.10 24.93
N SER A 200 15.10 18.70 25.88
CA SER A 200 14.68 18.82 27.29
C SER A 200 13.38 19.62 27.49
N GLN A 201 13.00 20.47 26.53
CA GLN A 201 11.73 21.23 26.52
C GLN A 201 10.51 20.36 26.20
N TRP A 202 10.71 19.10 25.75
CA TRP A 202 9.65 18.19 25.41
C TRP A 202 9.47 17.09 26.45
N LYS A 203 8.23 16.79 26.82
CA LYS A 203 7.90 15.74 27.80
C LYS A 203 6.87 14.78 27.23
N LYS A 204 7.26 13.50 27.00
CA LYS A 204 6.30 12.42 26.71
C LYS A 204 5.47 12.15 27.96
N VAL A 205 4.16 12.40 27.91
CA VAL A 205 3.23 12.18 29.02
C VAL A 205 2.31 10.99 28.80
N GLY A 206 2.41 10.34 27.63
CA GLY A 206 1.69 9.10 27.33
C GLY A 206 2.11 8.52 25.99
N SER A 207 2.07 7.20 25.89
CA SER A 207 2.16 6.44 24.66
C SER A 207 1.27 5.22 24.79
N GLN A 208 0.38 4.99 23.83
CA GLN A 208 -0.56 3.87 23.89
C GLN A 208 -0.95 3.42 22.48
N THR A 209 -1.12 2.10 22.33
CA THR A 209 -1.64 1.53 21.09
C THR A 209 -3.10 1.93 20.86
N ALA A 210 -3.42 2.27 19.62
CA ALA A 210 -4.77 2.52 19.11
C ALA A 210 -5.02 1.79 17.78
N ASN A 211 -4.23 0.75 17.51
CA ASN A 211 -4.44 -0.32 16.54
C ASN A 211 -4.79 0.15 15.11
N TRP A 212 -4.24 1.27 14.66
CA TRP A 212 -4.52 1.90 13.37
C TRP A 212 -5.98 2.32 13.15
N LYS A 213 -6.80 2.45 14.22
CA LYS A 213 -8.23 2.70 14.13
C LYS A 213 -8.63 4.08 14.63
N THR A 214 -9.62 4.68 13.97
CA THR A 214 -10.15 6.00 14.32
C THR A 214 -10.83 6.02 15.68
N ASP A 215 -11.67 5.04 15.97
CA ASP A 215 -12.41 4.93 17.25
C ASP A 215 -11.47 4.67 18.43
N GLU A 216 -10.47 3.82 18.24
CA GLU A 216 -9.45 3.59 19.27
C GLU A 216 -8.53 4.82 19.44
N GLY A 217 -8.14 5.49 18.33
CA GLY A 217 -7.41 6.76 18.36
C GLY A 217 -8.14 7.84 19.17
N LYS A 218 -9.46 7.94 18.96
CA LYS A 218 -10.32 8.83 19.74
C LYS A 218 -10.30 8.45 21.23
N SER A 219 -10.65 7.21 21.58
CA SER A 219 -10.78 6.74 22.96
C SER A 219 -9.48 6.87 23.75
N VAL A 220 -8.34 6.50 23.13
CA VAL A 220 -7.01 6.65 23.75
C VAL A 220 -6.69 8.13 23.98
N THR A 221 -6.97 9.00 22.99
CA THR A 221 -6.72 10.44 23.12
C THR A 221 -7.55 11.06 24.24
N GLU A 222 -8.86 10.73 24.35
CA GLU A 222 -9.72 11.18 25.44
C GLU A 222 -9.16 10.79 26.81
N THR A 223 -8.74 9.53 26.93
CA THR A 223 -8.15 8.99 28.16
C THR A 223 -6.89 9.76 28.56
N LEU A 224 -5.99 9.99 27.60
CA LEU A 224 -4.71 10.67 27.86
C LEU A 224 -4.90 12.19 28.08
N LEU A 225 -5.84 12.85 27.39
CA LEU A 225 -6.21 14.24 27.67
C LEU A 225 -6.72 14.39 29.09
N LYS A 226 -7.66 13.55 29.51
CA LYS A 226 -8.23 13.56 30.87
C LYS A 226 -7.17 13.30 31.93
N ALA A 227 -6.32 12.29 31.73
CA ALA A 227 -5.25 11.93 32.68
C ALA A 227 -4.24 13.08 32.87
N ASN A 228 -4.01 13.87 31.82
CA ASN A 228 -3.10 15.01 31.83
C ASN A 228 -3.81 16.36 32.03
N LYS A 229 -5.09 16.38 32.44
CA LYS A 229 -5.88 17.61 32.67
C LYS A 229 -5.89 18.54 31.46
N ASN A 230 -5.97 17.99 30.27
CA ASN A 230 -5.93 18.67 28.96
C ASN A 230 -4.61 19.44 28.70
N ASN A 231 -3.55 19.14 29.44
CA ASN A 231 -2.25 19.80 29.28
C ASN A 231 -1.34 18.99 28.34
N ILE A 232 -1.77 18.87 27.07
CA ILE A 232 -1.06 18.22 25.98
C ILE A 232 -1.01 19.21 24.81
N GLN A 233 0.20 19.56 24.36
CA GLN A 233 0.42 20.51 23.28
C GLN A 233 0.60 19.83 21.92
N PHE A 234 1.01 18.53 21.93
CA PHE A 234 1.28 17.81 20.70
C PHE A 234 0.84 16.35 20.76
N ILE A 235 0.25 15.87 19.68
CA ILE A 235 -0.12 14.46 19.47
C ILE A 235 0.59 13.99 18.21
N PHE A 236 1.43 12.95 18.34
CA PHE A 236 1.91 12.18 17.23
C PHE A 236 1.03 10.92 17.07
N ALA A 237 0.24 10.87 16.03
CA ALA A 237 -0.47 9.65 15.63
C ALA A 237 0.33 8.94 14.54
N GLN A 238 0.70 7.70 14.77
CA GLN A 238 1.52 6.94 13.84
C GLN A 238 0.81 6.59 12.52
N ASN A 239 -0.53 6.79 12.43
CA ASN A 239 -1.26 6.78 11.16
C ASN A 239 -2.39 7.81 11.14
N ASP A 240 -2.97 8.00 9.96
CA ASP A 240 -3.98 9.02 9.72
C ASP A 240 -5.30 8.74 10.44
N GLU A 241 -5.76 7.48 10.44
CA GLU A 241 -7.03 7.11 11.10
C GLU A 241 -7.01 7.44 12.59
N MET A 242 -5.92 7.11 13.28
CA MET A 242 -5.76 7.47 14.71
C MET A 242 -5.71 8.99 14.90
N GLY A 243 -5.06 9.73 13.98
CA GLY A 243 -5.02 11.19 13.99
C GLY A 243 -6.39 11.83 13.78
N LEU A 244 -7.21 11.27 12.88
CA LEU A 244 -8.60 11.70 12.70
C LEU A 244 -9.46 11.43 13.94
N GLY A 245 -9.21 10.34 14.65
CA GLY A 245 -9.81 10.07 15.95
C GLY A 245 -9.36 11.07 17.02
N ALA A 246 -8.07 11.41 17.04
CA ALA A 246 -7.53 12.41 17.96
C ALA A 246 -8.15 13.80 17.75
N ILE A 247 -8.44 14.20 16.52
CA ILE A 247 -9.16 15.46 16.22
C ILE A 247 -10.51 15.49 16.96
N GLN A 248 -11.28 14.39 16.90
CA GLN A 248 -12.59 14.31 17.54
C GLN A 248 -12.47 14.43 19.07
N ALA A 249 -11.52 13.71 19.68
CA ALA A 249 -11.27 13.74 21.12
C ALA A 249 -10.87 15.15 21.62
N VAL A 250 -10.00 15.85 20.85
CA VAL A 250 -9.58 17.22 21.17
C VAL A 250 -10.77 18.18 21.11
N GLN A 251 -11.64 18.06 20.10
CA GLN A 251 -12.85 18.88 19.99
C GLN A 251 -13.83 18.61 21.12
N GLU A 252 -14.07 17.37 21.50
CA GLU A 252 -14.96 16.97 22.61
C GLU A 252 -14.42 17.42 23.99
N ALA A 253 -13.09 17.56 24.10
CA ALA A 253 -12.46 18.17 25.29
C ALA A 253 -12.60 19.71 25.35
N GLY A 254 -13.27 20.33 24.36
CA GLY A 254 -13.43 21.79 24.26
C GLY A 254 -12.18 22.51 23.76
N LEU A 255 -11.23 21.78 23.18
CA LEU A 255 -10.00 22.33 22.62
C LEU A 255 -10.09 22.43 21.08
N THR A 256 -9.28 23.29 20.48
CA THR A 256 -9.23 23.48 19.03
C THR A 256 -8.05 22.68 18.44
N PRO A 257 -8.32 21.58 17.64
CA PRO A 257 -7.27 20.87 16.94
C PRO A 257 -6.52 21.80 16.00
N GLY A 258 -5.22 21.61 15.86
CA GLY A 258 -4.37 22.44 15.04
C GLY A 258 -3.99 23.80 15.64
N LYS A 259 -4.69 24.24 16.70
CA LYS A 259 -4.43 25.49 17.43
C LYS A 259 -3.96 25.21 18.86
N ASP A 260 -4.85 24.71 19.71
CA ASP A 260 -4.55 24.44 21.12
C ASP A 260 -3.72 23.15 21.27
N VAL A 261 -3.97 22.16 20.42
CA VAL A 261 -3.23 20.91 20.32
C VAL A 261 -2.80 20.69 18.88
N LYS A 262 -1.50 20.65 18.63
CA LYS A 262 -0.96 20.25 17.33
C LYS A 262 -1.06 18.76 17.15
N ILE A 263 -1.47 18.31 15.96
CA ILE A 263 -1.62 16.88 15.65
C ILE A 263 -0.85 16.62 14.34
N ALA A 264 0.07 15.67 14.39
CA ALA A 264 0.80 15.20 13.22
C ALA A 264 0.54 13.71 12.99
N THR A 265 0.44 13.33 11.70
CA THR A 265 0.13 11.96 11.29
C THR A 265 1.09 11.44 10.23
N ILE A 266 1.04 10.14 10.00
CA ILE A 266 1.70 9.45 8.89
C ILE A 266 0.60 8.76 8.07
N ASP A 267 0.78 8.69 6.77
CA ASP A 267 0.21 7.97 5.64
C ASP A 267 -0.12 8.92 4.48
N GLY A 268 -0.77 10.04 4.73
CA GLY A 268 -1.11 11.01 3.71
C GLY A 268 -2.38 10.62 2.94
N THR A 269 -3.34 10.00 3.58
CA THR A 269 -4.65 9.71 2.98
C THR A 269 -5.41 11.00 2.64
N LYS A 270 -6.33 10.92 1.71
CA LYS A 270 -7.13 12.08 1.29
C LYS A 270 -7.86 12.74 2.46
N ASN A 271 -8.36 11.93 3.41
CA ASN A 271 -9.07 12.42 4.59
C ASN A 271 -8.14 13.22 5.53
N ALA A 272 -6.90 12.75 5.74
CA ALA A 272 -5.92 13.46 6.56
C ALA A 272 -5.42 14.72 5.88
N VAL A 273 -5.13 14.67 4.57
CA VAL A 273 -4.75 15.86 3.81
C VAL A 273 -5.87 16.90 3.79
N GLN A 274 -7.16 16.47 3.73
CA GLN A 274 -8.29 17.38 3.88
C GLN A 274 -8.35 17.97 5.29
N ALA A 275 -8.13 17.17 6.33
CA ALA A 275 -8.12 17.67 7.71
C ALA A 275 -6.97 18.67 7.96
N LEU A 276 -5.83 18.50 7.28
CA LEU A 276 -4.75 19.49 7.30
C LEU A 276 -5.17 20.77 6.54
N ALA A 277 -5.79 20.65 5.37
CA ALA A 277 -6.33 21.79 4.61
C ALA A 277 -7.35 22.61 5.41
N ASP A 278 -8.09 21.94 6.31
CA ASP A 278 -9.06 22.53 7.24
C ASP A 278 -8.43 23.03 8.56
N ASN A 279 -7.11 23.03 8.70
CA ASN A 279 -6.38 23.38 9.93
C ASN A 279 -6.68 22.51 11.15
N LYS A 280 -7.20 21.28 10.97
CA LYS A 280 -7.47 20.33 12.06
C LYS A 280 -6.28 19.43 12.37
N LEU A 281 -5.50 19.09 11.35
CA LEU A 281 -4.14 18.56 11.49
C LEU A 281 -3.12 19.68 11.34
N SER A 282 -1.89 19.44 11.74
CA SER A 282 -0.80 20.42 11.69
C SER A 282 0.34 19.97 10.77
N PHE A 283 0.45 18.65 10.55
CA PHE A 283 1.44 18.05 9.67
C PHE A 283 0.98 16.65 9.26
N VAL A 284 1.21 16.30 8.01
CA VAL A 284 1.00 14.96 7.48
C VAL A 284 2.26 14.52 6.74
N ALA A 285 2.89 13.45 7.20
CA ALA A 285 3.96 12.80 6.47
C ALA A 285 3.35 11.70 5.59
N GLU A 286 3.54 11.77 4.29
CA GLU A 286 3.13 10.69 3.42
C GLU A 286 3.94 9.42 3.72
N TYR A 287 3.27 8.30 3.73
CA TYR A 287 3.82 6.96 3.56
C TYR A 287 3.19 6.40 2.29
N ASN A 288 3.84 6.63 1.16
CA ASN A 288 3.25 6.42 -0.16
C ASN A 288 2.85 4.94 -0.38
N PRO A 289 1.55 4.61 -0.61
CA PRO A 289 1.08 3.22 -0.79
C PRO A 289 1.26 2.67 -2.21
N LEU A 290 1.67 3.50 -3.18
CA LEU A 290 1.67 3.12 -4.59
C LEU A 290 2.97 2.40 -4.97
N PHE A 291 3.09 1.14 -4.58
CA PHE A 291 4.28 0.30 -4.79
C PHE A 291 4.27 -0.47 -6.11
N GLY A 292 3.13 -0.53 -6.81
CA GLY A 292 2.92 -1.45 -7.93
C GLY A 292 4.01 -1.40 -8.98
N GLU A 293 4.36 -0.22 -9.49
CA GLU A 293 5.40 -0.09 -10.53
C GLU A 293 6.79 -0.52 -10.02
N THR A 294 7.13 -0.15 -8.77
CA THR A 294 8.41 -0.55 -8.14
C THR A 294 8.46 -2.07 -7.95
N ALA A 295 7.35 -2.67 -7.49
CA ALA A 295 7.25 -4.11 -7.32
C ALA A 295 7.30 -4.84 -8.66
N LEU A 296 6.68 -4.30 -9.71
CA LEU A 296 6.73 -4.85 -11.08
C LEU A 296 8.15 -4.88 -11.62
N ASP A 297 8.89 -3.78 -11.47
CA ASP A 297 10.30 -3.71 -11.86
C ASP A 297 11.14 -4.72 -11.08
N ALA A 298 10.96 -4.79 -9.76
CA ALA A 298 11.66 -5.75 -8.91
C ALA A 298 11.36 -7.22 -9.30
N VAL A 299 10.09 -7.55 -9.57
CA VAL A 299 9.71 -8.90 -10.03
C VAL A 299 10.37 -9.24 -11.36
N LYS A 300 10.34 -8.33 -12.36
CA LYS A 300 10.97 -8.55 -13.66
C LYS A 300 12.48 -8.78 -13.54
N LYS A 301 13.17 -7.96 -12.77
CA LYS A 301 14.60 -8.08 -12.49
C LYS A 301 14.94 -9.40 -11.77
N THR A 302 14.14 -9.75 -10.77
CA THR A 302 14.30 -11.02 -10.03
C THR A 302 14.19 -12.23 -10.97
N LEU A 303 13.20 -12.25 -11.85
CA LEU A 303 13.01 -13.34 -12.83
C LEU A 303 14.09 -13.35 -13.91
N ALA A 304 14.69 -12.21 -14.22
CA ALA A 304 15.87 -12.12 -15.09
C ALA A 304 17.19 -12.54 -14.39
N GLY A 305 17.16 -12.87 -13.10
CA GLY A 305 18.33 -13.23 -12.31
C GLY A 305 19.22 -12.06 -11.91
N GLU A 306 18.71 -10.83 -11.99
CA GLU A 306 19.42 -9.64 -11.57
C GLU A 306 19.46 -9.52 -10.03
N LYS A 307 20.57 -9.04 -9.51
CA LYS A 307 20.72 -8.81 -8.07
C LYS A 307 20.10 -7.46 -7.69
N LEU A 308 19.19 -7.48 -6.74
CA LEU A 308 18.58 -6.30 -6.17
C LEU A 308 19.21 -5.89 -4.83
N PRO A 309 19.14 -4.62 -4.41
CA PRO A 309 19.49 -4.22 -3.05
C PRO A 309 18.52 -4.87 -2.05
N ALA A 310 18.96 -5.08 -0.82
CA ALA A 310 18.12 -5.69 0.22
C ALA A 310 16.86 -4.83 0.54
N TYR A 311 16.91 -3.53 0.24
CA TYR A 311 15.81 -2.59 0.46
C TYR A 311 15.68 -1.63 -0.74
N ILE A 312 14.45 -1.46 -1.22
CA ILE A 312 14.09 -0.48 -2.25
C ILE A 312 13.14 0.52 -1.62
N GLU A 313 13.62 1.75 -1.41
CA GLU A 313 12.84 2.81 -0.80
C GLU A 313 11.83 3.40 -1.81
N VAL A 314 10.57 3.44 -1.41
CA VAL A 314 9.51 4.15 -2.14
C VAL A 314 9.52 5.61 -1.67
N PRO A 315 9.67 6.59 -2.59
CA PRO A 315 9.68 8.00 -2.20
C PRO A 315 8.38 8.44 -1.55
N SER A 316 8.49 9.27 -0.53
CA SER A 316 7.39 9.89 0.21
C SER A 316 7.58 11.40 0.27
N THR A 317 6.49 12.15 0.48
CA THR A 317 6.50 13.59 0.63
C THR A 317 5.93 14.01 1.99
N THR A 318 5.86 15.31 2.25
CA THR A 318 5.27 15.86 3.47
C THR A 318 4.35 17.01 3.13
N PHE A 319 3.32 17.20 3.95
CA PHE A 319 2.40 18.33 3.89
C PHE A 319 2.50 19.06 5.23
N ASP A 320 3.08 20.25 5.22
CA ASP A 320 3.42 21.04 6.43
C ASP A 320 2.55 22.29 6.61
N SER A 321 1.59 22.50 5.71
CA SER A 321 0.70 23.63 5.75
C SER A 321 -0.66 23.34 5.08
N PRO A 322 -1.71 24.08 5.45
CA PRO A 322 -3.01 24.00 4.79
C PRO A 322 -2.95 24.30 3.29
N GLU A 323 -2.05 25.20 2.87
CA GLU A 323 -1.84 25.58 1.48
C GLU A 323 -1.26 24.41 0.68
N ALA A 324 -0.23 23.73 1.21
CA ALA A 324 0.37 22.55 0.61
C ALA A 324 -0.68 21.43 0.49
N ALA A 325 -1.49 21.22 1.54
CA ALA A 325 -2.57 20.23 1.53
C ALA A 325 -3.62 20.54 0.47
N LYS A 326 -4.11 21.78 0.38
CA LYS A 326 -5.09 22.21 -0.64
C LYS A 326 -4.57 22.01 -2.06
N ALA A 327 -3.29 22.29 -2.30
CA ALA A 327 -2.66 22.09 -3.61
C ALA A 327 -2.55 20.61 -3.98
N ALA A 328 -2.37 19.73 -3.00
CA ALA A 328 -2.21 18.30 -3.22
C ALA A 328 -3.55 17.54 -3.44
N LEU A 329 -4.63 17.99 -2.80
CA LEU A 329 -5.94 17.31 -2.77
C LEU A 329 -6.50 16.91 -4.15
N PRO A 330 -6.45 17.76 -5.21
CA PRO A 330 -6.99 17.40 -6.52
C PRO A 330 -6.34 16.16 -7.15
N ASN A 331 -5.08 15.89 -6.79
CA ASN A 331 -4.28 14.78 -7.33
C ASN A 331 -4.15 13.60 -6.36
N ARG A 332 -4.78 13.68 -5.17
CA ARG A 332 -4.70 12.62 -4.16
C ARG A 332 -5.52 11.41 -4.58
N LYS A 333 -4.88 10.26 -4.75
CA LYS A 333 -5.50 9.03 -5.29
C LYS A 333 -6.08 8.12 -4.21
N TYR A 334 -5.77 8.33 -2.94
CA TYR A 334 -6.13 7.47 -1.81
C TYR A 334 -6.43 8.26 -0.55
#